data_404d95418be95b044f826714e66c5436
#
_entry.id   404d95418be95b044f826714e66c5436
#
_cell.length_a   1.000
_cell.length_b   1.000
_cell.length_c   1.000
_cell.angle_alpha   90.00
_cell.angle_beta   90.00
_cell.angle_gamma   90.00
#
_symmetry.space_group_name_H-M   'P 1'
#
loop_
_entity.id
_entity.type
_entity.pdbx_description
1 polymer ?
#
loop_
_entity_poly.entity_id
_entity_poly.type
_entity_poly.pdbx_seq_one_letter_code
_entity_poly.pdbx_strand_id
1 'polypeptide(L)'
;MPTNGSYRPKRRHENEINRLSMARIYDNIETKFAEGLQGIITNAGVKRVDFCVGYFNLRGWNLVVDQVDTLPGDYVDENNKRIFRKCRLLIGMHRPAEELIRELYTEQPLPDVNYVNKCKLEIARSFRRQLQLGMPTKQDEFTLRRLSAQMKDEAAFI
;
A
#
# COMPACT_ATOMS: atom_id res chain seq x y z
N MET A 1 -47.14 33.63 -30.29
CA MET A 1 -45.71 33.90 -29.92
C MET A 1 -45.35 32.96 -28.81
N PRO A 2 -44.48 31.96 -29.00
CA PRO A 2 -44.03 31.11 -27.91
C PRO A 2 -42.73 31.67 -27.31
N THR A 3 -42.72 31.76 -26.00
CA THR A 3 -41.62 32.27 -25.18
C THR A 3 -40.49 31.23 -25.13
N ASN A 4 -39.26 31.65 -25.48
CA ASN A 4 -38.02 30.91 -25.38
C ASN A 4 -37.67 30.66 -23.90
N GLY A 5 -37.84 29.42 -23.44
CA GLY A 5 -37.26 28.93 -22.20
C GLY A 5 -35.78 28.64 -22.38
N SER A 6 -34.91 29.47 -21.84
CA SER A 6 -33.48 29.26 -21.85
C SER A 6 -33.13 28.10 -20.93
N TYR A 7 -32.71 26.98 -21.48
CA TYR A 7 -32.14 25.84 -20.78
C TYR A 7 -30.74 26.22 -20.30
N ARG A 8 -30.58 26.48 -19.00
CA ARG A 8 -29.25 26.60 -18.36
C ARG A 8 -28.80 25.21 -17.90
N PRO A 9 -27.73 24.63 -18.47
CA PRO A 9 -27.18 23.38 -17.97
C PRO A 9 -26.58 23.61 -16.59
N LYS A 10 -26.82 22.62 -15.72
CA LYS A 10 -26.38 22.61 -14.31
C LYS A 10 -24.85 22.56 -14.22
N ARG A 11 -24.21 23.65 -13.82
CA ARG A 11 -22.76 23.77 -13.53
C ARG A 11 -22.25 22.89 -12.37
N ARG A 12 -23.04 21.93 -11.87
CA ARG A 12 -22.64 21.07 -10.75
C ARG A 12 -21.68 19.95 -11.14
N HIS A 13 -21.79 19.41 -12.35
CA HIS A 13 -20.93 18.29 -12.77
C HIS A 13 -19.51 18.72 -13.21
N GLU A 14 -19.34 19.93 -13.73
CA GLU A 14 -18.00 20.42 -14.12
C GLU A 14 -17.08 20.67 -12.91
N ASN A 15 -17.63 21.05 -11.75
CA ASN A 15 -16.84 21.28 -10.54
C ASN A 15 -16.37 19.99 -9.85
N GLU A 16 -17.05 18.86 -10.03
CA GLU A 16 -16.59 17.57 -9.50
C GLU A 16 -15.48 16.95 -10.35
N ILE A 17 -15.56 17.05 -11.66
CA ILE A 17 -14.55 16.54 -12.58
C ILE A 17 -13.23 17.34 -12.44
N ASN A 18 -13.30 18.65 -12.27
CA ASN A 18 -12.11 19.49 -12.05
C ASN A 18 -11.43 19.26 -10.67
N ARG A 19 -12.13 18.77 -9.68
CA ARG A 19 -11.51 18.41 -8.40
C ARG A 19 -10.64 17.15 -8.46
N LEU A 20 -10.87 16.27 -9.42
CA LEU A 20 -10.14 15.01 -9.60
C LEU A 20 -8.88 15.16 -10.47
N SER A 21 -8.71 16.27 -11.20
CA SER A 21 -7.60 16.46 -12.14
C SER A 21 -6.47 17.39 -11.65
N MET A 22 -6.61 18.02 -10.48
CA MET A 22 -5.54 18.85 -9.94
C MET A 22 -4.54 18.01 -9.18
N ALA A 23 -3.29 18.02 -9.63
CA ALA A 23 -2.18 17.47 -8.85
C ALA A 23 -2.16 18.14 -7.47
N ARG A 24 -2.09 17.33 -6.41
CA ARG A 24 -2.02 17.81 -5.03
C ARG A 24 -0.65 17.54 -4.46
N ILE A 25 -0.08 18.53 -3.81
CA ILE A 25 1.18 18.40 -3.06
C ILE A 25 0.81 18.22 -1.60
N TYR A 26 1.38 17.20 -0.98
CA TYR A 26 1.25 16.93 0.46
C TYR A 26 2.60 17.21 1.11
N ASP A 27 2.67 18.27 1.87
CA ASP A 27 3.88 18.76 2.55
C ASP A 27 3.99 18.32 4.01
N ASN A 28 2.93 17.68 4.53
CA ASN A 28 2.76 17.30 5.94
C ASN A 28 2.70 18.49 6.93
N ILE A 29 2.58 19.70 6.44
CA ILE A 29 2.42 20.92 7.22
C ILE A 29 0.97 21.38 7.13
N GLU A 30 0.58 21.89 5.95
CA GLU A 30 -0.78 22.35 5.70
C GLU A 30 -1.68 21.19 5.22
N THR A 31 -1.12 20.29 4.41
CA THR A 31 -1.84 19.14 3.84
C THR A 31 -1.15 17.84 4.23
N LYS A 32 -1.73 17.11 5.18
CA LYS A 32 -1.17 15.86 5.66
C LYS A 32 -1.32 14.76 4.64
N PHE A 33 -0.24 14.09 4.30
CA PHE A 33 -0.23 12.96 3.37
C PHE A 33 -1.15 11.83 3.81
N ALA A 34 -1.18 11.54 5.12
CA ALA A 34 -2.06 10.50 5.68
C ALA A 34 -3.54 10.77 5.40
N GLU A 35 -4.01 12.01 5.56
CA GLU A 35 -5.39 12.40 5.28
C GLU A 35 -5.74 12.28 3.80
N GLY A 36 -4.80 12.68 2.93
CA GLY A 36 -4.95 12.51 1.49
C GLY A 36 -5.03 11.05 1.08
N LEU A 37 -4.19 10.20 1.65
CA LEU A 37 -4.17 8.77 1.38
C LEU A 37 -5.45 8.09 1.87
N GLN A 38 -5.91 8.41 3.08
CA GLN A 38 -7.19 7.94 3.63
C GLN A 38 -8.37 8.33 2.72
N GLY A 39 -8.39 9.59 2.25
CA GLY A 39 -9.42 10.07 1.32
C GLY A 39 -9.42 9.34 -0.02
N ILE A 40 -8.26 8.93 -0.53
CA ILE A 40 -8.16 8.11 -1.75
C ILE A 40 -8.71 6.71 -1.48
N ILE A 41 -8.30 6.07 -0.38
CA ILE A 41 -8.71 4.70 -0.04
C ILE A 41 -10.23 4.61 0.17
N THR A 42 -10.83 5.63 0.79
CA THR A 42 -12.28 5.66 1.08
C THR A 42 -13.14 6.08 -0.10
N ASN A 43 -12.55 6.37 -1.25
CA ASN A 43 -13.32 6.72 -2.45
C ASN A 43 -14.20 5.53 -2.89
N ALA A 44 -15.45 5.81 -3.23
CA ALA A 44 -16.47 4.81 -3.56
C ALA A 44 -16.09 3.82 -4.70
N GLY A 45 -15.17 4.20 -5.56
CA GLY A 45 -14.69 3.34 -6.66
C GLY A 45 -13.53 2.42 -6.29
N VAL A 46 -12.90 2.61 -5.12
CA VAL A 46 -11.72 1.85 -4.71
C VAL A 46 -12.13 0.52 -4.09
N LYS A 47 -11.68 -0.58 -4.66
CA LYS A 47 -11.95 -1.92 -4.16
C LYS A 47 -10.76 -2.54 -3.45
N ARG A 48 -9.55 -2.17 -3.85
CA ARG A 48 -8.28 -2.61 -3.29
C ARG A 48 -7.22 -1.51 -3.41
N VAL A 49 -6.14 -1.65 -2.66
CA VAL A 49 -4.98 -0.75 -2.74
C VAL A 49 -3.69 -1.56 -2.87
N ASP A 50 -2.77 -1.04 -3.66
CA ASP A 50 -1.42 -1.59 -3.79
C ASP A 50 -0.43 -0.52 -3.34
N PHE A 51 0.32 -0.80 -2.28
CA PHE A 51 1.36 0.10 -1.78
C PHE A 51 2.73 -0.36 -2.25
N CYS A 52 3.48 0.57 -2.85
CA CYS A 52 4.90 0.39 -3.12
C CYS A 52 5.67 1.37 -2.23
N VAL A 53 6.34 0.86 -1.22
CA VAL A 53 7.03 1.67 -0.21
C VAL A 53 8.49 1.28 -0.09
N GLY A 54 9.37 2.26 -0.01
CA GLY A 54 10.80 2.02 0.21
C GLY A 54 11.08 1.53 1.64
N TYR A 55 10.26 1.94 2.59
CA TYR A 55 10.38 1.58 3.99
C TYR A 55 8.99 1.38 4.62
N PHE A 56 8.80 0.26 5.31
CA PHE A 56 7.55 -0.05 6.00
C PHE A 56 7.72 0.06 7.51
N ASN A 57 6.75 0.69 8.18
CA ASN A 57 6.67 0.70 9.62
C ASN A 57 5.23 0.57 10.11
N LEU A 58 5.05 0.01 11.31
CA LEU A 58 3.74 -0.24 11.90
C LEU A 58 2.95 1.03 12.20
N ARG A 59 3.62 2.12 12.53
CA ARG A 59 2.96 3.40 12.84
C ARG A 59 2.35 4.01 11.58
N GLY A 60 3.08 3.95 10.45
CA GLY A 60 2.55 4.35 9.15
C GLY A 60 1.37 3.46 8.73
N TRP A 61 1.47 2.14 8.93
CA TRP A 61 0.38 1.22 8.66
C TRP A 61 -0.86 1.52 9.49
N ASN A 62 -0.68 1.81 10.78
CA ASN A 62 -1.77 2.16 11.69
C ASN A 62 -2.60 3.37 11.24
N LEU A 63 -2.03 4.28 10.46
CA LEU A 63 -2.74 5.45 9.94
C LEU A 63 -3.77 5.11 8.84
N VAL A 64 -3.62 3.99 8.16
CA VAL A 64 -4.44 3.63 7.00
C VAL A 64 -5.16 2.29 7.13
N VAL A 65 -4.82 1.49 8.13
CA VAL A 65 -5.31 0.12 8.27
C VAL A 65 -6.84 0.05 8.44
N ASP A 66 -7.45 1.03 9.09
CA ASP A 66 -8.91 1.07 9.25
C ASP A 66 -9.61 1.22 7.89
N GLN A 67 -9.10 2.10 7.04
CA GLN A 67 -9.64 2.28 5.70
C GLN A 67 -9.39 1.06 4.81
N VAL A 68 -8.22 0.44 4.91
CA VAL A 68 -7.92 -0.81 4.18
C VAL A 68 -8.88 -1.93 4.57
N ASP A 69 -9.21 -2.07 5.85
CA ASP A 69 -10.13 -3.11 6.32
C ASP A 69 -11.57 -2.92 5.81
N THR A 70 -11.98 -1.69 5.48
CA THR A 70 -13.29 -1.43 4.89
C THR A 70 -13.40 -1.80 3.42
N LEU A 71 -12.27 -2.02 2.72
CA LEU A 71 -12.28 -2.35 1.30
C LEU A 71 -12.92 -3.72 1.04
N PRO A 72 -13.72 -3.84 -0.04
CA PRO A 72 -14.34 -5.12 -0.40
C PRO A 72 -13.34 -6.17 -0.91
N GLY A 73 -12.20 -5.73 -1.43
CA GLY A 73 -11.25 -6.57 -2.14
C GLY A 73 -11.68 -6.87 -3.58
N ASP A 74 -10.71 -6.93 -4.47
CA ASP A 74 -10.94 -7.26 -5.87
C ASP A 74 -9.64 -7.83 -6.45
N TYR A 75 -9.46 -9.12 -6.29
CA TYR A 75 -8.33 -9.82 -6.85
C TYR A 75 -8.79 -11.16 -7.44
N VAL A 76 -8.26 -11.47 -8.61
CA VAL A 76 -8.47 -12.75 -9.26
C VAL A 76 -7.11 -13.40 -9.42
N ASP A 77 -6.93 -14.62 -8.94
CA ASP A 77 -5.68 -15.36 -9.07
C ASP A 77 -5.48 -15.88 -10.50
N GLU A 78 -4.34 -16.51 -10.75
CA GLU A 78 -3.95 -17.07 -12.05
C GLU A 78 -4.95 -18.15 -12.55
N ASN A 79 -5.72 -18.75 -11.63
CA ASN A 79 -6.74 -19.77 -11.92
C ASN A 79 -8.15 -19.15 -12.06
N ASN A 80 -8.25 -17.82 -12.16
CA ASN A 80 -9.51 -17.11 -12.25
C ASN A 80 -10.40 -17.25 -11.00
N LYS A 81 -9.82 -17.66 -9.85
CA LYS A 81 -10.49 -17.76 -8.57
C LYS A 81 -10.47 -16.39 -7.89
N ARG A 82 -11.63 -15.94 -7.43
CA ARG A 82 -11.76 -14.70 -6.68
C ARG A 82 -11.08 -14.82 -5.32
N ILE A 83 -10.09 -13.98 -5.07
CA ILE A 83 -9.47 -13.80 -3.76
C ILE A 83 -9.87 -12.41 -3.29
N PHE A 84 -10.50 -12.31 -2.11
CA PHE A 84 -10.93 -11.04 -1.54
C PHE A 84 -9.74 -10.29 -0.92
N ARG A 85 -8.70 -10.11 -1.70
CA ARG A 85 -7.49 -9.43 -1.30
C ARG A 85 -7.69 -7.92 -1.33
N LYS A 86 -7.55 -7.27 -0.18
CA LYS A 86 -7.81 -5.84 -0.01
C LYS A 86 -6.57 -4.99 -0.26
N CYS A 87 -5.40 -5.54 0.03
CA CYS A 87 -4.15 -4.81 -0.03
C CYS A 87 -2.98 -5.68 -0.48
N ARG A 88 -2.08 -5.11 -1.28
CA ARG A 88 -0.73 -5.64 -1.53
C ARG A 88 0.31 -4.62 -1.07
N LEU A 89 1.36 -5.12 -0.44
CA LEU A 89 2.49 -4.33 0.03
C LEU A 89 3.75 -4.78 -0.70
N LEU A 90 4.31 -3.93 -1.54
CA LEU A 90 5.65 -4.12 -2.08
C LEU A 90 6.60 -3.24 -1.26
N ILE A 91 7.51 -3.89 -0.51
CA ILE A 91 8.41 -3.22 0.40
C ILE A 91 9.82 -3.29 -0.15
N GLY A 92 10.42 -2.12 -0.39
CA GLY A 92 11.83 -2.00 -0.72
C GLY A 92 12.69 -2.35 0.50
N MET A 93 13.61 -3.29 0.34
CA MET A 93 14.56 -3.66 1.38
C MET A 93 15.86 -2.91 1.14
N HIS A 94 16.34 -2.19 2.12
CA HIS A 94 17.66 -1.59 2.06
C HIS A 94 18.71 -2.71 2.15
N ARG A 95 19.37 -2.98 1.02
CA ARG A 95 20.55 -3.84 1.02
C ARG A 95 21.80 -3.00 1.28
N PRO A 96 22.71 -3.44 2.14
CA PRO A 96 24.01 -2.82 2.26
C PRO A 96 24.68 -2.71 0.89
N ALA A 97 25.31 -1.57 0.61
CA ALA A 97 26.00 -1.35 -0.68
C ALA A 97 27.05 -2.43 -0.99
N GLU A 98 27.65 -2.99 0.05
CA GLU A 98 28.62 -4.10 -0.03
C GLU A 98 28.01 -5.38 -0.61
N GLU A 99 26.76 -5.70 -0.30
CA GLU A 99 26.06 -6.86 -0.86
C GLU A 99 25.75 -6.65 -2.33
N LEU A 100 25.31 -5.44 -2.73
CA LEU A 100 25.05 -5.09 -4.11
C LEU A 100 26.35 -5.15 -4.96
N ILE A 101 27.46 -4.66 -4.41
CA ILE A 101 28.78 -4.71 -5.06
C ILE A 101 29.22 -6.16 -5.21
N ARG A 102 29.07 -6.98 -4.19
CA ARG A 102 29.43 -8.41 -4.24
C ARG A 102 28.62 -9.14 -5.31
N GLU A 103 27.32 -8.90 -5.43
CA GLU A 103 26.46 -9.51 -6.46
C GLU A 103 26.89 -9.09 -7.87
N LEU A 104 27.26 -7.83 -8.07
CA LEU A 104 27.71 -7.31 -9.38
C LEU A 104 29.06 -7.91 -9.84
N TYR A 105 29.95 -8.28 -8.90
CA TYR A 105 31.26 -8.83 -9.23
C TYR A 105 31.32 -10.36 -9.17
N THR A 106 30.26 -11.04 -8.76
CA THR A 106 30.20 -12.49 -8.74
C THR A 106 29.36 -12.94 -9.93
N GLU A 107 30.03 -13.38 -11.01
CA GLU A 107 29.37 -14.17 -12.07
C GLU A 107 28.90 -15.49 -11.47
N GLN A 108 27.68 -15.48 -10.92
CA GLN A 108 27.08 -16.67 -10.33
C GLN A 108 26.30 -17.45 -11.41
N PRO A 109 26.44 -18.76 -11.49
CA PRO A 109 25.49 -19.61 -12.18
C PRO A 109 24.11 -19.43 -11.55
N LEU A 110 23.03 -19.76 -12.29
CA LEU A 110 21.63 -19.66 -11.86
C LEU A 110 21.48 -20.04 -10.38
N PRO A 111 20.81 -19.22 -9.56
CA PRO A 111 20.78 -19.42 -8.12
C PRO A 111 20.18 -20.79 -7.78
N ASP A 112 20.93 -21.60 -7.04
CA ASP A 112 20.47 -22.85 -6.45
C ASP A 112 19.25 -22.58 -5.53
N VAL A 113 18.36 -23.57 -5.44
CA VAL A 113 17.16 -23.53 -4.57
C VAL A 113 17.55 -23.19 -3.12
N ASN A 114 18.69 -23.69 -2.65
CA ASN A 114 19.21 -23.41 -1.31
C ASN A 114 19.58 -21.94 -1.15
N TYR A 115 20.20 -21.34 -2.16
CA TYR A 115 20.50 -19.89 -2.17
C TYR A 115 19.24 -19.05 -2.13
N VAL A 116 18.25 -19.38 -2.96
CA VAL A 116 16.95 -18.67 -2.98
C VAL A 116 16.26 -18.75 -1.61
N ASN A 117 16.24 -19.93 -0.98
CA ASN A 117 15.65 -20.12 0.34
C ASN A 117 16.40 -19.33 1.43
N LYS A 118 17.73 -19.27 1.35
CA LYS A 118 18.54 -18.45 2.25
C LYS A 118 18.19 -16.96 2.08
N CYS A 119 18.12 -16.46 0.86
CA CYS A 119 17.72 -15.08 0.58
C CYS A 119 16.33 -14.76 1.12
N LYS A 120 15.34 -15.64 0.90
CA LYS A 120 14.00 -15.48 1.46
C LYS A 120 14.00 -15.39 2.99
N LEU A 121 14.79 -16.22 3.66
CA LEU A 121 14.92 -16.20 5.10
C LEU A 121 15.57 -14.90 5.60
N GLU A 122 16.59 -14.42 4.94
CA GLU A 122 17.26 -13.15 5.26
C GLU A 122 16.34 -11.95 5.07
N ILE A 123 15.56 -11.93 3.98
CA ILE A 123 14.54 -10.93 3.73
C ILE A 123 13.49 -10.93 4.87
N ALA A 124 12.95 -12.10 5.22
CA ALA A 124 11.99 -12.23 6.32
C ALA A 124 12.57 -11.76 7.67
N ARG A 125 13.84 -12.07 7.96
CA ARG A 125 14.53 -11.60 9.18
C ARG A 125 14.75 -10.09 9.17
N SER A 126 15.12 -9.52 8.02
CA SER A 126 15.32 -8.09 7.88
C SER A 126 14.00 -7.34 8.04
N PHE A 127 12.93 -7.82 7.43
CA PHE A 127 11.60 -7.25 7.59
C PHE A 127 11.15 -7.29 9.06
N ARG A 128 11.32 -8.43 9.74
CA ARG A 128 11.03 -8.53 11.18
C ARG A 128 11.82 -7.51 12.00
N ARG A 129 13.10 -7.30 11.70
CA ARG A 129 13.90 -6.26 12.36
C ARG A 129 13.35 -4.86 12.11
N GLN A 130 12.92 -4.54 10.89
CA GLN A 130 12.29 -3.26 10.57
C GLN A 130 11.02 -3.02 11.38
N LEU A 131 10.19 -4.05 11.57
CA LEU A 131 8.98 -3.95 12.40
C LEU A 131 9.27 -3.67 13.88
N GLN A 132 10.47 -4.04 14.35
CA GLN A 132 10.90 -3.86 15.73
C GLN A 132 11.67 -2.56 15.99
N LEU A 133 11.88 -1.73 14.96
CA LEU A 133 12.57 -0.45 15.13
C LEU A 133 11.73 0.54 15.95
N GLY A 134 12.35 1.04 17.02
CA GLY A 134 11.74 1.95 17.98
C GLY A 134 11.33 1.29 19.28
N MET A 135 10.92 2.11 20.28
CA MET A 135 10.36 1.55 21.52
C MET A 135 8.96 0.98 21.23
N PRO A 136 8.72 -0.32 21.49
CA PRO A 136 7.41 -0.92 21.25
C PRO A 136 6.37 -0.33 22.20
N THR A 137 5.28 0.16 21.65
CA THR A 137 4.12 0.62 22.41
C THR A 137 3.03 -0.46 22.37
N LYS A 138 2.05 -0.37 23.27
CA LYS A 138 0.85 -1.25 23.19
C LYS A 138 0.13 -1.11 21.86
N GLN A 139 0.15 0.09 21.27
CA GLN A 139 -0.44 0.35 19.96
C GLN A 139 0.35 -0.36 18.84
N ASP A 140 1.67 -0.36 18.91
CA ASP A 140 2.51 -1.07 17.94
C ASP A 140 2.24 -2.58 18.00
N GLU A 141 2.08 -3.15 19.22
CA GLU A 141 1.73 -4.56 19.40
C GLU A 141 0.34 -4.89 18.82
N PHE A 142 -0.66 -4.05 19.08
CA PHE A 142 -2.00 -4.21 18.52
C PHE A 142 -1.96 -4.17 16.99
N THR A 143 -1.27 -3.20 16.40
CA THR A 143 -1.12 -3.04 14.96
C THR A 143 -0.40 -4.23 14.32
N LEU A 144 0.62 -4.78 14.99
CA LEU A 144 1.33 -5.98 14.53
C LEU A 144 0.43 -7.22 14.53
N ARG A 145 -0.34 -7.41 15.59
CA ARG A 145 -1.32 -8.52 15.67
C ARG A 145 -2.36 -8.42 14.57
N ARG A 146 -2.85 -7.20 14.29
CA ARG A 146 -3.81 -6.93 13.22
C ARG A 146 -3.22 -7.23 11.84
N LEU A 147 -2.02 -6.74 11.54
CA LEU A 147 -1.32 -7.04 10.30
C LEU A 147 -1.11 -8.56 10.13
N SER A 148 -0.71 -9.25 11.20
CA SER A 148 -0.55 -10.71 11.17
C SER A 148 -1.86 -11.45 10.89
N ALA A 149 -2.99 -10.97 11.41
CA ALA A 149 -4.31 -11.52 11.10
C ALA A 149 -4.68 -11.27 9.63
N GLN A 150 -4.50 -10.05 9.14
CA GLN A 150 -4.75 -9.69 7.74
C GLN A 150 -3.94 -10.55 6.76
N MET A 151 -2.68 -10.87 7.09
CA MET A 151 -1.85 -11.75 6.27
C MET A 151 -2.33 -13.20 6.29
N LYS A 152 -2.80 -13.71 7.43
CA LYS A 152 -3.35 -15.07 7.55
C LYS A 152 -4.65 -15.22 6.78
N ASP A 153 -5.49 -14.19 6.79
CA ASP A 153 -6.78 -14.17 6.10
C ASP A 153 -6.64 -13.79 4.62
N GLU A 154 -5.41 -13.69 4.11
CA GLU A 154 -5.08 -13.26 2.75
C GLU A 154 -5.64 -11.86 2.38
N ALA A 155 -6.11 -11.10 3.33
CA ALA A 155 -6.59 -9.74 3.12
C ALA A 155 -5.45 -8.77 2.77
N ALA A 156 -4.27 -8.96 3.38
CA ALA A 156 -3.03 -8.28 3.05
C ALA A 156 -1.97 -9.28 2.58
N PHE A 157 -1.24 -8.92 1.54
CA PHE A 157 -0.14 -9.71 0.98
C PHE A 157 1.13 -8.86 0.91
N ILE A 158 2.23 -9.39 1.41
CA ILE A 158 3.56 -8.74 1.43
C ILE A 158 4.52 -9.50 0.53
#